data_4f5b3a7db34c68d3beea0982f212d410
#
_entry.id   4f5b3a7db34c68d3beea0982f212d410
#
_cell.length_a   1.000
_cell.length_b   1.000
_cell.length_c   1.000
_cell.angle_alpha   90.00
_cell.angle_beta   90.00
_cell.angle_gamma   90.00
#
_symmetry.space_group_name_H-M   'P 1'
#
loop_
_entity.id
_entity.type
_entity.pdbx_description
1 polymer ?
#
loop_
_entity_poly.entity_id
_entity_poly.type
_entity_poly.pdbx_seq_one_letter_code
_entity_poly.pdbx_strand_id
1 'polypeptide(L)'
;MLIFLFRRALVLLIVATALPFVARAATSEGLPTRGPIAPYLMPDRQAEVALARSAGPPSIAANAEVLVLTFHGFETAVKGSNGFVCLVERSWAAPFNDTEFWNPKERGPDCYNPPAARTEIPQLLQEAQWALAGLNRQQMAERTKAAFADHSFKPPEPGAFGFMLSKQGYLNHAHGPWYPHMMFFIPRDQVASWGPNVDNSPTQSVDRGPYLATLVMVPVLTWSDGSPAPH
;
A
#
# COMPACT_ATOMS: atom_id res chain seq x y z
N MET A 1 55.11 -7.56 72.57
CA MET A 1 55.47 -8.53 71.56
C MET A 1 54.30 -8.59 70.60
N LEU A 2 54.40 -7.83 69.48
CA LEU A 2 53.33 -7.54 68.56
C LEU A 2 53.52 -8.42 67.30
N ILE A 3 52.57 -9.30 66.97
CA ILE A 3 52.61 -10.19 65.81
C ILE A 3 51.78 -9.55 64.70
N PHE A 4 52.42 -9.07 63.64
CA PHE A 4 51.74 -8.57 62.43
C PHE A 4 51.40 -9.76 61.52
N LEU A 5 50.09 -9.95 61.25
CA LEU A 5 49.56 -10.85 60.27
C LEU A 5 49.39 -10.12 58.93
N PHE A 6 50.21 -10.44 57.98
CA PHE A 6 50.01 -9.99 56.57
C PHE A 6 48.92 -10.82 55.86
N ARG A 7 47.77 -10.23 55.61
CA ARG A 7 46.78 -10.79 54.67
C ARG A 7 47.18 -10.44 53.25
N ARG A 8 47.57 -11.41 52.46
CA ARG A 8 47.73 -11.30 50.98
C ARG A 8 46.37 -11.29 50.35
N ALA A 9 45.92 -10.18 49.76
CA ALA A 9 44.72 -10.09 48.93
C ALA A 9 45.13 -10.58 47.52
N LEU A 10 44.49 -11.66 47.07
CA LEU A 10 44.59 -12.20 45.71
C LEU A 10 43.61 -11.39 44.81
N VAL A 11 44.16 -10.53 43.95
CA VAL A 11 43.34 -9.81 42.96
C VAL A 11 43.19 -10.73 41.75
N LEU A 12 41.96 -11.25 41.57
CA LEU A 12 41.60 -11.98 40.35
C LEU A 12 41.31 -10.96 39.25
N LEU A 13 42.17 -10.88 38.26
CA LEU A 13 41.99 -10.10 37.04
C LEU A 13 41.03 -10.88 36.12
N ILE A 14 39.75 -10.48 36.06
CA ILE A 14 38.81 -11.02 35.07
C ILE A 14 39.04 -10.28 33.77
N VAL A 15 39.70 -10.91 32.81
CA VAL A 15 39.82 -10.43 31.44
C VAL A 15 38.54 -10.74 30.72
N ALA A 16 37.65 -9.75 30.59
CA ALA A 16 36.45 -9.83 29.77
C ALA A 16 36.86 -9.74 28.28
N THR A 17 36.92 -10.88 27.61
CA THR A 17 37.06 -10.92 26.14
C THR A 17 35.75 -10.46 25.50
N ALA A 18 35.67 -9.19 25.10
CA ALA A 18 34.62 -8.69 24.26
C ALA A 18 34.72 -9.30 22.85
N LEU A 19 33.90 -10.28 22.56
CA LEU A 19 33.69 -10.75 21.19
C LEU A 19 33.04 -9.65 20.38
N PRO A 20 33.59 -9.27 19.22
CA PRO A 20 32.91 -8.29 18.37
C PRO A 20 31.60 -8.92 17.85
N PHE A 21 30.48 -8.35 18.24
CA PHE A 21 29.17 -8.63 17.64
C PHE A 21 29.24 -8.09 16.22
N VAL A 22 29.56 -8.93 15.25
CA VAL A 22 29.41 -8.59 13.83
C VAL A 22 27.91 -8.56 13.58
N ALA A 23 27.32 -7.38 13.67
CA ALA A 23 25.98 -7.14 13.18
C ALA A 23 26.00 -7.45 11.67
N ARG A 24 25.51 -8.62 11.31
CA ARG A 24 25.25 -8.98 9.92
C ARG A 24 24.15 -8.05 9.46
N ALA A 25 24.51 -6.98 8.76
CA ALA A 25 23.56 -6.18 8.02
C ALA A 25 22.77 -7.16 7.16
N ALA A 26 21.47 -7.30 7.44
CA ALA A 26 20.58 -7.97 6.53
C ALA A 26 20.68 -7.17 5.23
N THR A 27 21.33 -7.75 4.23
CA THR A 27 21.22 -7.25 2.87
C THR A 27 19.74 -7.34 2.55
N SER A 28 19.05 -6.20 2.55
CA SER A 28 17.80 -6.09 1.84
C SER A 28 18.15 -6.50 0.40
N GLU A 29 17.79 -7.71 0.00
CA GLU A 29 17.74 -8.05 -1.42
C GLU A 29 16.80 -6.99 -1.99
N GLY A 30 17.39 -5.98 -2.63
CA GLY A 30 16.65 -4.84 -3.12
C GLY A 30 15.59 -5.35 -4.07
N LEU A 31 14.34 -5.10 -3.75
CA LEU A 31 13.24 -5.32 -4.69
C LEU A 31 13.63 -4.71 -6.02
N PRO A 32 13.37 -5.37 -7.14
CA PRO A 32 13.83 -4.93 -8.43
C PRO A 32 13.40 -3.48 -8.66
N THR A 33 14.34 -2.60 -8.96
CA THR A 33 14.06 -1.18 -9.27
C THR A 33 13.21 -1.03 -10.53
N ARG A 34 13.01 -2.11 -11.25
CA ARG A 34 12.27 -2.21 -12.49
C ARG A 34 12.11 -3.69 -12.84
N GLY A 35 10.95 -4.25 -12.59
CA GLY A 35 10.68 -5.65 -12.91
C GLY A 35 10.02 -5.84 -14.28
N PRO A 36 10.14 -7.03 -14.90
CA PRO A 36 9.25 -7.43 -15.98
C PRO A 36 7.81 -7.47 -15.45
N ILE A 37 6.82 -7.16 -16.28
CA ILE A 37 5.41 -7.13 -15.89
C ILE A 37 4.84 -8.51 -15.53
N ALA A 38 5.38 -9.58 -16.12
CA ALA A 38 4.86 -10.94 -15.96
C ALA A 38 4.65 -11.38 -14.50
N PRO A 39 5.55 -11.12 -13.53
CA PRO A 39 5.32 -11.46 -12.12
C PRO A 39 4.14 -10.73 -11.45
N TYR A 40 3.69 -9.61 -12.02
CA TYR A 40 2.57 -8.84 -11.48
C TYR A 40 1.22 -9.31 -12.03
N LEU A 41 1.21 -10.07 -13.12
CA LEU A 41 -0.03 -10.61 -13.68
C LEU A 41 -0.57 -11.75 -12.81
N MET A 42 -1.87 -11.82 -12.70
CA MET A 42 -2.53 -13.02 -12.18
C MET A 42 -2.72 -14.03 -13.30
N PRO A 43 -2.43 -15.31 -13.07
CA PRO A 43 -2.48 -16.32 -14.14
C PRO A 43 -3.93 -16.62 -14.60
N ASP A 44 -4.90 -16.36 -13.71
CA ASP A 44 -6.32 -16.58 -13.98
C ASP A 44 -7.09 -15.26 -13.94
N ARG A 45 -7.61 -14.85 -15.10
CA ARG A 45 -8.44 -13.65 -15.27
C ARG A 45 -9.70 -13.69 -14.38
N GLN A 46 -10.33 -14.86 -14.24
CA GLN A 46 -11.55 -14.97 -13.41
C GLN A 46 -11.23 -14.86 -11.93
N ALA A 47 -10.10 -15.40 -11.50
CA ALA A 47 -9.61 -15.20 -10.12
C ALA A 47 -9.31 -13.73 -9.83
N GLU A 48 -8.74 -12.97 -10.79
CA GLU A 48 -8.52 -11.53 -10.62
C GLU A 48 -9.85 -10.76 -10.55
N VAL A 49 -10.82 -11.09 -11.38
CA VAL A 49 -12.18 -10.50 -11.32
C VAL A 49 -12.83 -10.77 -9.96
N ALA A 50 -12.74 -12.01 -9.46
CA ALA A 50 -13.30 -12.38 -8.16
C ALA A 50 -12.61 -11.62 -7.00
N LEU A 51 -11.28 -11.52 -7.06
CA LEU A 51 -10.49 -10.78 -6.07
C LEU A 51 -10.83 -9.28 -6.09
N ALA A 52 -10.91 -8.65 -7.25
CA ALA A 52 -11.31 -7.25 -7.38
C ALA A 52 -12.70 -6.99 -6.76
N ARG A 53 -13.68 -7.83 -7.08
CA ARG A 53 -15.04 -7.72 -6.54
C ARG A 53 -15.12 -7.95 -5.04
N SER A 54 -14.20 -8.73 -4.46
CA SER A 54 -14.16 -8.96 -3.01
C SER A 54 -13.77 -7.72 -2.21
N ALA A 55 -13.33 -6.65 -2.86
CA ALA A 55 -12.98 -5.39 -2.20
C ALA A 55 -14.20 -4.62 -1.66
N GLY A 56 -15.34 -4.68 -2.33
CA GLY A 56 -16.54 -3.92 -1.95
C GLY A 56 -17.67 -4.81 -1.42
N PRO A 57 -18.69 -4.20 -0.81
CA PRO A 57 -19.92 -4.91 -0.43
C PRO A 57 -20.51 -5.63 -1.65
N PRO A 58 -21.01 -6.88 -1.52
CA PRO A 58 -21.47 -7.69 -2.66
C PRO A 58 -22.56 -6.98 -3.51
N SER A 59 -23.47 -6.25 -2.91
CA SER A 59 -24.53 -5.50 -3.61
C SER A 59 -23.98 -4.38 -4.51
N ILE A 60 -22.82 -3.82 -4.17
CA ILE A 60 -22.12 -2.79 -4.96
C ILE A 60 -21.23 -3.48 -6.01
N ALA A 61 -20.37 -4.38 -5.58
CA ALA A 61 -19.38 -5.03 -6.41
C ALA A 61 -19.98 -5.89 -7.54
N ALA A 62 -21.19 -6.44 -7.35
CA ALA A 62 -21.91 -7.19 -8.38
C ALA A 62 -22.16 -6.38 -9.65
N ASN A 63 -22.43 -5.07 -9.52
CA ASN A 63 -22.76 -4.16 -10.61
C ASN A 63 -21.61 -3.19 -10.97
N ALA A 64 -20.45 -3.33 -10.33
CA ALA A 64 -19.28 -2.51 -10.62
C ALA A 64 -18.59 -2.93 -11.92
N GLU A 65 -17.98 -1.97 -12.59
CA GLU A 65 -17.00 -2.26 -13.63
C GLU A 65 -15.79 -2.95 -12.98
N VAL A 66 -15.23 -3.96 -13.66
CA VAL A 66 -14.02 -4.65 -13.19
C VAL A 66 -12.92 -4.52 -14.21
N LEU A 67 -11.78 -3.99 -13.77
CA LEU A 67 -10.57 -3.92 -14.54
C LEU A 67 -9.60 -5.02 -14.08
N VAL A 68 -8.88 -5.62 -15.03
CA VAL A 68 -7.83 -6.63 -14.78
C VAL A 68 -6.55 -6.21 -15.47
N LEU A 69 -5.40 -6.51 -14.86
CA LEU A 69 -4.11 -6.20 -15.43
C LEU A 69 -3.71 -7.22 -16.49
N THR A 70 -3.32 -6.72 -17.66
CA THR A 70 -2.80 -7.52 -18.78
C THR A 70 -1.38 -7.08 -19.15
N PHE A 71 -0.78 -7.69 -20.16
CA PHE A 71 0.48 -7.22 -20.74
C PHE A 71 0.36 -5.84 -21.43
N HIS A 72 -0.85 -5.34 -21.62
CA HIS A 72 -1.12 -4.03 -22.26
C HIS A 72 -1.61 -2.97 -21.27
N GLY A 73 -1.68 -3.29 -19.97
CA GLY A 73 -2.23 -2.46 -18.91
C GLY A 73 -3.55 -3.00 -18.38
N PHE A 74 -4.26 -2.18 -17.66
CA PHE A 74 -5.59 -2.54 -17.18
C PHE A 74 -6.61 -2.50 -18.33
N GLU A 75 -7.42 -3.54 -18.40
CA GLU A 75 -8.49 -3.70 -19.40
C GLU A 75 -9.82 -4.04 -18.71
N THR A 76 -10.93 -3.55 -19.25
CA THR A 76 -12.26 -3.90 -18.76
C THR A 76 -12.52 -5.39 -18.96
N ALA A 77 -12.63 -6.12 -17.85
CA ALA A 77 -13.03 -7.52 -17.83
C ALA A 77 -14.55 -7.68 -17.74
N VAL A 78 -15.20 -6.78 -16.98
CA VAL A 78 -16.65 -6.75 -16.78
C VAL A 78 -17.12 -5.31 -16.86
N LYS A 79 -18.12 -5.02 -17.67
CA LYS A 79 -18.78 -3.71 -17.71
C LYS A 79 -19.65 -3.50 -16.48
N GLY A 80 -19.58 -2.32 -15.87
CA GLY A 80 -20.41 -1.93 -14.74
C GLY A 80 -21.64 -1.13 -15.14
N SER A 81 -22.54 -0.94 -14.19
CA SER A 81 -23.76 -0.13 -14.36
C SER A 81 -24.03 0.85 -13.22
N ASN A 82 -23.26 0.79 -12.12
CA ASN A 82 -23.47 1.63 -10.93
C ASN A 82 -22.38 2.73 -10.76
N GLY A 83 -21.45 2.84 -11.70
CA GLY A 83 -20.38 3.82 -11.69
C GLY A 83 -19.20 3.48 -10.75
N PHE A 84 -19.28 2.40 -9.98
CA PHE A 84 -18.12 1.87 -9.24
C PHE A 84 -17.17 1.15 -10.18
N VAL A 85 -15.86 1.23 -9.89
CA VAL A 85 -14.80 0.53 -10.62
C VAL A 85 -13.97 -0.25 -9.61
N CYS A 86 -13.92 -1.58 -9.77
CA CYS A 86 -13.12 -2.46 -8.92
C CYS A 86 -11.92 -3.01 -9.71
N LEU A 87 -10.76 -3.09 -9.05
CA LEU A 87 -9.55 -3.67 -9.62
C LEU A 87 -8.67 -4.25 -8.51
N VAL A 88 -7.61 -4.93 -8.90
CA VAL A 88 -6.56 -5.33 -7.96
C VAL A 88 -5.34 -4.45 -8.21
N GLU A 89 -5.06 -3.55 -7.28
CA GLU A 89 -3.86 -2.72 -7.32
C GLU A 89 -2.59 -3.57 -7.25
N ARG A 90 -1.53 -3.01 -7.76
CA ARG A 90 -0.18 -3.56 -7.67
C ARG A 90 0.69 -2.63 -6.82
N SER A 91 1.83 -3.11 -6.40
CA SER A 91 2.75 -2.38 -5.51
C SER A 91 3.13 -0.97 -5.98
N TRP A 92 3.08 -0.70 -7.28
CA TRP A 92 3.35 0.65 -7.79
C TRP A 92 2.23 1.67 -7.55
N ALA A 93 1.06 1.27 -7.04
CA ALA A 93 0.04 2.18 -6.52
C ALA A 93 0.40 2.75 -5.13
N ALA A 94 1.40 2.16 -4.46
CA ALA A 94 1.93 2.66 -3.19
C ALA A 94 2.67 4.01 -3.37
N PRO A 95 2.92 4.75 -2.27
CA PRO A 95 3.76 5.95 -2.31
C PRO A 95 5.13 5.66 -2.94
N PHE A 96 5.66 6.61 -3.73
CA PHE A 96 6.94 6.43 -4.43
C PHE A 96 8.16 6.22 -3.53
N ASN A 97 8.07 6.49 -2.24
CA ASN A 97 9.10 6.19 -1.24
C ASN A 97 8.91 4.84 -0.54
N ASP A 98 7.88 4.09 -0.88
CA ASP A 98 7.63 2.77 -0.32
C ASP A 98 8.75 1.78 -0.69
N THR A 99 9.23 1.03 0.29
CA THR A 99 10.29 0.03 0.09
C THR A 99 9.82 -1.15 -0.76
N GLU A 100 8.51 -1.41 -0.74
CA GLU A 100 7.86 -2.52 -1.45
C GLU A 100 7.28 -2.13 -2.81
N PHE A 101 7.56 -0.91 -3.29
CA PHE A 101 7.00 -0.34 -4.54
C PHE A 101 7.07 -1.29 -5.75
N TRP A 102 8.04 -2.18 -5.81
CA TRP A 102 8.19 -3.18 -6.86
C TRP A 102 7.96 -4.62 -6.39
N ASN A 103 7.22 -4.81 -5.30
CA ASN A 103 6.90 -6.16 -4.83
C ASN A 103 5.84 -6.83 -5.74
N PRO A 104 6.19 -7.84 -6.54
CA PRO A 104 5.25 -8.46 -7.47
C PRO A 104 4.18 -9.32 -6.78
N LYS A 105 4.27 -9.54 -5.47
CA LYS A 105 3.29 -10.32 -4.70
C LYS A 105 2.13 -9.47 -4.22
N GLU A 106 2.28 -8.14 -4.17
CA GLU A 106 1.22 -7.27 -3.67
C GLU A 106 -0.04 -7.37 -4.52
N ARG A 107 -1.15 -7.44 -3.81
CA ARG A 107 -2.51 -7.51 -4.35
C ARG A 107 -3.41 -6.69 -3.43
N GLY A 108 -3.68 -5.46 -3.84
CA GLY A 108 -4.59 -4.54 -3.17
C GLY A 108 -5.94 -4.50 -3.90
N PRO A 109 -6.90 -5.40 -3.59
CA PRO A 109 -8.22 -5.28 -4.17
C PRO A 109 -8.90 -4.02 -3.62
N ASP A 110 -9.30 -3.14 -4.53
CA ASP A 110 -9.98 -1.89 -4.24
C ASP A 110 -11.20 -1.71 -5.15
N CYS A 111 -12.24 -1.08 -4.62
CA CYS A 111 -13.48 -0.80 -5.32
C CYS A 111 -13.84 0.67 -5.15
N TYR A 112 -13.50 1.48 -6.14
CA TYR A 112 -13.60 2.93 -6.18
C TYR A 112 -15.02 3.38 -6.43
N ASN A 113 -15.51 4.33 -5.63
CA ASN A 113 -16.80 4.94 -5.87
C ASN A 113 -16.79 5.88 -7.10
N PRO A 114 -17.94 6.34 -7.62
CA PRO A 114 -17.97 7.15 -8.84
C PRO A 114 -17.09 8.40 -8.82
N PRO A 115 -16.98 9.22 -7.74
CA PRO A 115 -16.02 10.31 -7.66
C PRO A 115 -14.56 9.84 -7.79
N ALA A 116 -14.15 8.80 -7.07
CA ALA A 116 -12.81 8.25 -7.14
C ALA A 116 -12.54 7.58 -8.51
N ALA A 117 -13.53 6.93 -9.10
CA ALA A 117 -13.42 6.36 -10.44
C ALA A 117 -13.10 7.42 -11.52
N ARG A 118 -13.54 8.67 -11.34
CA ARG A 118 -13.22 9.76 -12.26
C ARG A 118 -11.86 10.43 -12.02
N THR A 119 -11.31 10.31 -10.82
CA THR A 119 -10.06 11.00 -10.45
C THR A 119 -8.89 10.06 -10.23
N GLU A 120 -9.09 8.94 -9.52
CA GLU A 120 -8.01 8.03 -9.15
C GLU A 120 -7.76 6.94 -10.22
N ILE A 121 -8.82 6.37 -10.82
CA ILE A 121 -8.65 5.33 -11.84
C ILE A 121 -7.79 5.79 -13.02
N PRO A 122 -7.97 7.00 -13.61
CA PRO A 122 -7.09 7.46 -14.69
C PRO A 122 -5.61 7.51 -14.30
N GLN A 123 -5.30 7.86 -13.03
CA GLN A 123 -3.94 7.86 -12.50
C GLN A 123 -3.37 6.44 -12.46
N LEU A 124 -4.11 5.50 -11.87
CA LEU A 124 -3.71 4.08 -11.77
C LEU A 124 -3.48 3.43 -13.15
N LEU A 125 -4.35 3.73 -14.11
CA LEU A 125 -4.19 3.24 -15.48
C LEU A 125 -2.91 3.77 -16.13
N GLN A 126 -2.63 5.05 -15.93
CA GLN A 126 -1.43 5.67 -16.48
C GLN A 126 -0.16 5.17 -15.80
N GLU A 127 -0.18 4.95 -14.49
CA GLU A 127 0.94 4.37 -13.76
C GLU A 127 1.25 2.94 -14.22
N ALA A 128 0.23 2.14 -14.48
CA ALA A 128 0.41 0.82 -15.07
C ALA A 128 1.10 0.93 -16.45
N GLN A 129 0.72 1.90 -17.29
CA GLN A 129 1.40 2.14 -18.56
C GLN A 129 2.87 2.54 -18.37
N TRP A 130 3.19 3.38 -17.39
CA TRP A 130 4.57 3.74 -17.08
C TRP A 130 5.38 2.55 -16.57
N ALA A 131 4.78 1.71 -15.72
CA ALA A 131 5.42 0.48 -15.25
C ALA A 131 5.70 -0.47 -16.42
N LEU A 132 4.74 -0.65 -17.34
CA LEU A 132 4.90 -1.42 -18.58
C LEU A 132 6.01 -0.87 -19.48
N ALA A 133 6.05 0.45 -19.67
CA ALA A 133 7.10 1.13 -20.43
C ALA A 133 8.47 1.04 -19.72
N GLY A 134 8.52 0.49 -18.51
CA GLY A 134 9.74 0.24 -17.75
C GLY A 134 10.33 1.48 -17.11
N LEU A 135 9.51 2.49 -16.80
CA LEU A 135 9.96 3.63 -16.02
C LEU A 135 10.36 3.17 -14.61
N ASN A 136 11.40 3.77 -14.07
CA ASN A 136 11.75 3.57 -12.68
C ASN A 136 10.87 4.46 -11.78
N ARG A 137 10.93 4.22 -10.47
CA ARG A 137 10.15 4.89 -9.45
C ARG A 137 10.29 6.42 -9.47
N GLN A 138 11.51 6.92 -9.65
CA GLN A 138 11.76 8.36 -9.73
C GLN A 138 11.12 8.98 -10.98
N GLN A 139 11.27 8.32 -12.14
CA GLN A 139 10.67 8.77 -13.39
C GLN A 139 9.13 8.80 -13.30
N MET A 140 8.53 7.80 -12.65
CA MET A 140 7.08 7.79 -12.40
C MET A 140 6.65 8.94 -11.50
N ALA A 141 7.38 9.21 -10.40
CA ALA A 141 7.09 10.34 -9.51
C ALA A 141 7.17 11.71 -10.23
N GLU A 142 8.19 11.89 -11.09
CA GLU A 142 8.35 13.11 -11.89
C GLU A 142 7.21 13.28 -12.90
N ARG A 143 6.79 12.18 -13.55
CA ARG A 143 5.64 12.22 -14.47
C ARG A 143 4.32 12.48 -13.77
N THR A 144 4.11 11.90 -12.59
CA THR A 144 2.93 12.20 -11.77
C THR A 144 2.85 13.67 -11.41
N LYS A 145 3.98 14.26 -10.96
CA LYS A 145 4.06 15.69 -10.69
C LYS A 145 3.76 16.54 -11.92
N ALA A 146 4.29 16.17 -13.08
CA ALA A 146 4.02 16.86 -14.33
C ALA A 146 2.56 16.77 -14.76
N ALA A 147 1.95 15.57 -14.60
CA ALA A 147 0.55 15.33 -14.95
C ALA A 147 -0.45 16.13 -14.09
N PHE A 148 -0.12 16.41 -12.83
CA PHE A 148 -0.91 17.35 -12.03
C PHE A 148 -0.67 18.81 -12.43
N ALA A 149 0.56 19.18 -12.83
CA ALA A 149 0.88 20.53 -13.24
C ALA A 149 0.23 20.93 -14.57
N ASP A 150 0.09 19.98 -15.50
CA ASP A 150 -0.56 20.17 -16.80
C ASP A 150 -2.06 19.82 -16.80
N HIS A 151 -2.62 19.47 -15.64
CA HIS A 151 -4.02 19.09 -15.43
C HIS A 151 -4.49 17.82 -16.16
N SER A 152 -3.59 16.98 -16.66
CA SER A 152 -3.94 15.66 -17.19
C SER A 152 -4.40 14.71 -16.07
N PHE A 153 -3.84 14.86 -14.86
CA PHE A 153 -4.41 14.30 -13.63
C PHE A 153 -5.22 15.35 -12.90
N LYS A 154 -6.36 14.92 -12.36
CA LYS A 154 -7.26 15.77 -11.59
C LYS A 154 -7.08 15.54 -10.10
N PRO A 155 -7.23 16.59 -9.27
CA PRO A 155 -7.32 16.39 -7.83
C PRO A 155 -8.56 15.54 -7.47
N PRO A 156 -8.59 14.92 -6.28
CA PRO A 156 -9.73 14.12 -5.86
C PRO A 156 -11.01 14.95 -5.81
N GLU A 157 -12.09 14.40 -6.33
CA GLU A 157 -13.43 14.98 -6.17
C GLU A 157 -13.92 14.83 -4.73
N PRO A 158 -14.74 15.76 -4.21
CA PRO A 158 -15.34 15.62 -2.89
C PRO A 158 -16.10 14.29 -2.75
N GLY A 159 -15.80 13.56 -1.66
CA GLY A 159 -16.41 12.26 -1.40
C GLY A 159 -15.78 11.09 -2.17
N ALA A 160 -14.62 11.29 -2.79
CA ALA A 160 -13.87 10.20 -3.41
C ALA A 160 -13.35 9.21 -2.36
N PHE A 161 -13.69 7.93 -2.52
CA PHE A 161 -13.21 6.85 -1.66
C PHE A 161 -13.14 5.51 -2.40
N GLY A 162 -12.39 4.55 -1.81
CA GLY A 162 -12.36 3.15 -2.19
C GLY A 162 -12.73 2.24 -1.01
N PHE A 163 -13.27 1.07 -1.32
CA PHE A 163 -13.47 -0.02 -0.38
C PHE A 163 -12.34 -1.04 -0.51
N MET A 164 -11.60 -1.27 0.56
CA MET A 164 -10.58 -2.32 0.65
C MET A 164 -10.99 -3.37 1.70
N LEU A 165 -12.10 -4.07 1.45
CA LEU A 165 -12.75 -4.96 2.40
C LEU A 165 -12.47 -6.45 2.14
N SER A 166 -11.53 -6.79 1.26
CA SER A 166 -11.23 -8.18 0.92
C SER A 166 -10.39 -8.87 1.98
N LYS A 167 -10.74 -10.12 2.35
CA LYS A 167 -9.87 -10.98 3.17
C LYS A 167 -8.60 -11.45 2.46
N GLN A 168 -8.57 -11.32 1.14
CA GLN A 168 -7.52 -11.87 0.28
C GLN A 168 -6.54 -10.80 -0.20
N GLY A 169 -6.62 -9.59 0.37
CA GLY A 169 -5.64 -8.55 0.11
C GLY A 169 -4.27 -8.92 0.69
N TYR A 170 -3.21 -8.51 0.01
CA TYR A 170 -1.84 -8.65 0.47
C TYR A 170 -1.04 -7.40 0.13
N LEU A 171 -0.69 -6.62 1.13
CA LEU A 171 0.12 -5.39 1.02
C LEU A 171 1.52 -5.52 1.64
N ASN A 172 2.03 -6.70 1.87
CA ASN A 172 3.28 -7.05 2.55
C ASN A 172 3.25 -7.02 4.10
N HIS A 173 4.27 -7.62 4.70
CA HIS A 173 4.41 -7.67 6.16
C HIS A 173 4.96 -6.39 6.80
N ALA A 174 5.53 -5.47 6.01
CA ALA A 174 6.16 -4.26 6.54
C ALA A 174 5.11 -3.25 7.03
N HIS A 175 3.88 -3.32 6.49
CA HIS A 175 2.78 -2.43 6.86
C HIS A 175 1.85 -3.01 7.94
N GLY A 176 2.23 -4.13 8.56
CA GLY A 176 1.42 -4.80 9.56
C GLY A 176 0.36 -5.75 8.98
N PRO A 177 -0.55 -6.25 9.81
CA PRO A 177 -1.59 -7.16 9.34
C PRO A 177 -2.59 -6.42 8.45
N TRP A 178 -3.02 -7.09 7.38
CA TRP A 178 -4.11 -6.60 6.54
C TRP A 178 -5.42 -6.57 7.34
N TYR A 179 -6.16 -5.47 7.22
CA TYR A 179 -7.47 -5.28 7.85
C TYR A 179 -8.43 -4.59 6.87
N PRO A 180 -9.75 -4.81 6.99
CA PRO A 180 -10.71 -4.13 6.13
C PRO A 180 -10.82 -2.65 6.49
N HIS A 181 -10.78 -1.80 5.47
CA HIS A 181 -10.87 -0.36 5.66
C HIS A 181 -11.51 0.32 4.44
N MET A 182 -11.99 1.53 4.67
CA MET A 182 -12.30 2.48 3.61
C MET A 182 -11.12 3.43 3.45
N MET A 183 -10.79 3.76 2.23
CA MET A 183 -9.70 4.65 1.87
C MET A 183 -10.27 5.91 1.23
N PHE A 184 -10.19 7.04 1.94
CA PHE A 184 -10.67 8.34 1.44
C PHE A 184 -9.53 9.12 0.80
N PHE A 185 -9.80 9.74 -0.35
CA PHE A 185 -8.86 10.60 -1.07
C PHE A 185 -9.13 12.05 -0.69
N ILE A 186 -8.33 12.57 0.24
CA ILE A 186 -8.56 13.88 0.84
C ILE A 186 -7.54 14.88 0.31
N PRO A 187 -7.95 16.08 -0.16
CA PRO A 187 -7.00 17.14 -0.48
C PRO A 187 -6.07 17.40 0.71
N ARG A 188 -4.76 17.52 0.41
CA ARG A 188 -3.72 17.57 1.45
C ARG A 188 -3.94 18.66 2.50
N ASP A 189 -4.45 19.82 2.09
CA ASP A 189 -4.75 20.96 2.97
C ASP A 189 -5.96 20.71 3.89
N GLN A 190 -6.77 19.69 3.63
CA GLN A 190 -7.97 19.35 4.43
C GLN A 190 -7.74 18.18 5.39
N VAL A 191 -6.63 17.45 5.28
CA VAL A 191 -6.36 16.22 6.05
C VAL A 191 -6.41 16.45 7.55
N ALA A 192 -5.90 17.58 8.04
CA ALA A 192 -5.89 17.89 9.47
C ALA A 192 -7.29 17.87 10.10
N SER A 193 -8.33 18.26 9.36
CA SER A 193 -9.73 18.24 9.84
C SER A 193 -10.31 16.84 10.05
N TRP A 194 -9.64 15.81 9.51
CA TRP A 194 -10.03 14.40 9.68
C TRP A 194 -9.40 13.76 10.91
N GLY A 195 -8.44 14.44 11.58
CA GLY A 195 -7.76 13.97 12.78
C GLY A 195 -7.02 12.64 12.63
N PRO A 196 -6.32 12.36 11.50
CA PRO A 196 -5.58 11.11 11.37
C PRO A 196 -4.29 11.16 12.22
N ASN A 197 -3.81 9.97 12.61
CA ASN A 197 -2.52 9.79 13.29
C ASN A 197 -2.36 10.56 14.62
N VAL A 198 -3.46 10.97 15.25
CA VAL A 198 -3.44 11.52 16.62
C VAL A 198 -3.78 10.42 17.63
N ASP A 199 -3.40 10.61 18.88
CA ASP A 199 -3.66 9.64 19.94
C ASP A 199 -5.14 9.27 20.01
N ASN A 200 -5.41 7.97 20.01
CA ASN A 200 -6.76 7.38 20.01
C ASN A 200 -7.63 7.68 18.78
N SER A 201 -7.07 8.23 17.71
CA SER A 201 -7.81 8.33 16.44
C SER A 201 -7.95 6.94 15.80
N PRO A 202 -9.14 6.57 15.33
CA PRO A 202 -9.31 5.36 14.54
C PRO A 202 -8.78 5.52 13.11
N THR A 203 -8.48 6.77 12.68
CA THR A 203 -8.06 7.07 11.31
C THR A 203 -6.55 7.17 11.20
N GLN A 204 -6.01 6.68 10.09
CA GLN A 204 -4.61 6.80 9.71
C GLN A 204 -4.51 7.52 8.38
N SER A 205 -3.40 8.21 8.13
CA SER A 205 -3.16 8.82 6.83
C SER A 205 -1.81 8.45 6.25
N VAL A 206 -1.76 8.38 4.92
CA VAL A 206 -0.56 8.13 4.14
C VAL A 206 -0.41 9.25 3.11
N ASP A 207 0.68 10.00 3.22
CA ASP A 207 1.05 10.99 2.19
C ASP A 207 1.60 10.26 0.97
N ARG A 208 1.01 10.51 -0.20
CA ARG A 208 1.41 9.90 -1.47
C ARG A 208 2.47 10.73 -2.23
N GLY A 209 3.13 11.70 -1.59
CA GLY A 209 4.19 12.50 -2.22
C GLY A 209 3.68 13.42 -3.33
N PRO A 210 3.94 13.18 -4.63
CA PRO A 210 3.58 14.10 -5.71
C PRO A 210 2.07 14.17 -6.01
N TYR A 211 1.25 13.25 -5.46
CA TYR A 211 -0.19 13.31 -5.59
C TYR A 211 -0.78 14.48 -4.80
N LEU A 212 -1.88 15.04 -5.28
CA LEU A 212 -2.57 16.12 -4.57
C LEU A 212 -3.49 15.63 -3.46
N ALA A 213 -3.69 14.32 -3.36
CA ALA A 213 -4.47 13.67 -2.33
C ALA A 213 -3.57 13.01 -1.27
N THR A 214 -4.03 13.02 -0.03
CA THR A 214 -3.59 12.13 1.04
C THR A 214 -4.64 11.04 1.21
N LEU A 215 -4.20 9.81 1.42
CA LEU A 215 -5.10 8.72 1.79
C LEU A 215 -5.42 8.84 3.28
N VAL A 216 -6.71 8.83 3.62
CA VAL A 216 -7.17 8.68 5.00
C VAL A 216 -7.90 7.35 5.09
N MET A 217 -7.32 6.42 5.84
CA MET A 217 -7.85 5.07 6.04
C MET A 217 -8.72 5.05 7.28
N VAL A 218 -9.93 4.49 7.13
CA VAL A 218 -10.90 4.29 8.20
C VAL A 218 -11.14 2.80 8.34
N PRO A 219 -10.63 2.13 9.40
CA PRO A 219 -10.88 0.73 9.67
C PRO A 219 -12.39 0.47 9.82
N VAL A 220 -12.83 -0.68 9.34
CA VAL A 220 -14.20 -1.14 9.54
C VAL A 220 -14.22 -2.51 10.24
N LEU A 221 -15.34 -2.86 10.87
CA LEU A 221 -15.44 -4.04 11.73
C LEU A 221 -15.72 -5.34 10.98
N THR A 222 -16.00 -5.26 9.69
CA THR A 222 -16.39 -6.44 8.89
C THR A 222 -15.70 -6.45 7.53
N TRP A 223 -15.41 -7.63 7.07
CA TRP A 223 -15.02 -7.90 5.70
C TRP A 223 -16.19 -7.73 4.74
N SER A 224 -15.94 -7.72 3.43
CA SER A 224 -16.97 -7.59 2.40
C SER A 224 -18.03 -8.68 2.44
N ASP A 225 -17.70 -9.87 2.95
CA ASP A 225 -18.62 -10.99 3.13
C ASP A 225 -19.48 -10.91 4.41
N GLY A 226 -19.35 -9.82 5.17
CA GLY A 226 -20.08 -9.59 6.42
C GLY A 226 -19.47 -10.27 7.64
N SER A 227 -18.42 -11.06 7.51
CA SER A 227 -17.75 -11.68 8.66
C SER A 227 -16.93 -10.66 9.45
N PRO A 228 -16.77 -10.88 10.79
CA PRO A 228 -16.00 -9.96 11.64
C PRO A 228 -14.54 -9.85 11.20
N ALA A 229 -13.99 -8.63 11.27
CA ALA A 229 -12.56 -8.39 11.16
C ALA A 229 -11.83 -8.86 12.43
N PRO A 230 -10.56 -9.26 12.37
CA PRO A 230 -9.77 -9.49 13.57
C PRO A 230 -9.59 -8.18 14.34
N HIS A 231 -9.70 -8.26 15.67
CA HIS A 231 -9.50 -7.16 16.61
C HIS A 231 -8.09 -7.17 17.14
#